data_572f0d0334c45f90f67a6ce7a2d6686b
#
_entry.id   572f0d0334c45f90f67a6ce7a2d6686b
#
_cell.length_a   1.000
_cell.length_b   1.000
_cell.length_c   1.000
_cell.angle_alpha   90.00
_cell.angle_beta   90.00
_cell.angle_gamma   90.00
#
_symmetry.space_group_name_H-M   'P 1'
#
loop_
_entity.id
_entity.type
_entity.pdbx_description
1 polymer ?
#
loop_
_entity_poly.entity_id
_entity_poly.type
_entity_poly.pdbx_seq_one_letter_code
_entity_poly.pdbx_strand_id
1 'polypeptide(L)'
;MDVVTSDATHWTVPPFSGEVVNGSIYGRGAQDMKEEGLAQLVVMVMLKREKIALDRDVIFLAVSDEEAAGTGTDWFIANQRELLRNAEFLINEGGENLLQNGKAAADHRG
;
A
#
# COMPACT_ATOMS: atom_id res chain seq x y z
N MET A 1 3.19 4.06 -6.72
CA MET A 1 3.32 2.66 -6.29
C MET A 1 4.12 1.92 -7.35
N ASP A 2 5.24 1.46 -6.99
CA ASP A 2 6.17 0.67 -7.79
C ASP A 2 6.26 -0.76 -7.25
N VAL A 3 7.21 -1.51 -7.67
CA VAL A 3 7.46 -2.88 -7.22
C VAL A 3 8.93 -3.22 -7.42
N VAL A 4 9.46 -4.10 -6.59
CA VAL A 4 10.82 -4.63 -6.79
C VAL A 4 10.96 -5.37 -8.13
N THR A 5 12.18 -5.48 -8.61
CA THR A 5 12.48 -6.19 -9.85
C THR A 5 12.06 -7.65 -9.78
N SER A 6 11.78 -8.24 -10.93
CA SER A 6 11.30 -9.61 -11.02
C SER A 6 12.01 -10.36 -12.15
N ASP A 7 12.57 -11.52 -11.82
CA ASP A 7 13.10 -12.46 -12.81
C ASP A 7 12.02 -13.49 -13.16
N ALA A 8 11.46 -13.38 -14.35
CA ALA A 8 10.37 -14.24 -14.82
C ALA A 8 10.70 -15.74 -14.82
N THR A 9 11.98 -16.10 -14.82
CA THR A 9 12.41 -17.53 -14.81
C THR A 9 12.09 -18.23 -13.49
N HIS A 10 11.89 -17.48 -12.42
CA HIS A 10 11.55 -17.99 -11.08
C HIS A 10 10.04 -18.04 -10.82
N TRP A 11 9.21 -17.71 -11.83
CA TRP A 11 7.76 -17.64 -11.66
C TRP A 11 7.07 -18.76 -12.42
N THR A 12 6.06 -19.36 -11.79
CA THR A 12 5.19 -20.35 -12.43
C THR A 12 4.12 -19.73 -13.33
N VAL A 13 3.84 -18.43 -13.11
CA VAL A 13 2.92 -17.59 -13.87
C VAL A 13 3.66 -16.29 -14.21
N PRO A 14 3.48 -15.67 -15.36
CA PRO A 14 4.21 -14.43 -15.69
C PRO A 14 4.01 -13.35 -14.62
N PRO A 15 5.10 -12.75 -14.10
CA PRO A 15 5.06 -11.88 -12.90
C PRO A 15 4.19 -10.63 -13.04
N PHE A 16 3.80 -10.26 -14.24
CA PHE A 16 2.97 -9.08 -14.50
C PHE A 16 1.63 -9.43 -15.18
N SER A 17 1.23 -10.71 -15.17
CA SER A 17 -0.03 -11.15 -15.82
C SER A 17 -1.27 -10.82 -14.99
N GLY A 18 -1.17 -10.83 -13.67
CA GLY A 18 -2.33 -10.71 -12.79
C GLY A 18 -3.30 -11.90 -12.89
N GLU A 19 -2.80 -13.07 -13.32
CA GLU A 19 -3.64 -14.27 -13.47
C GLU A 19 -4.22 -14.73 -12.13
N VAL A 20 -5.46 -15.21 -12.18
CA VAL A 20 -6.12 -15.85 -11.04
C VAL A 20 -5.98 -17.36 -11.18
N VAL A 21 -5.18 -17.96 -10.32
CA VAL A 21 -4.93 -19.40 -10.28
C VAL A 21 -5.33 -19.95 -8.92
N ASN A 22 -6.22 -20.93 -8.89
CA ASN A 22 -6.72 -21.56 -7.66
C ASN A 22 -7.24 -20.56 -6.60
N GLY A 23 -7.87 -19.46 -7.03
CA GLY A 23 -8.40 -18.43 -6.15
C GLY A 23 -7.40 -17.42 -5.63
N SER A 24 -6.15 -17.47 -6.07
CA SER A 24 -5.09 -16.51 -5.74
C SER A 24 -4.72 -15.68 -6.97
N ILE A 25 -4.52 -14.39 -6.79
CA ILE A 25 -4.00 -13.49 -7.83
C ILE A 25 -2.48 -13.55 -7.81
N TYR A 26 -1.90 -13.94 -8.95
CA TYR A 26 -0.45 -13.98 -9.12
C TYR A 26 0.05 -12.70 -9.78
N GLY A 27 1.01 -12.05 -9.12
CA GLY A 27 1.64 -10.87 -9.72
C GLY A 27 2.66 -10.22 -8.80
N ARG A 28 3.75 -9.71 -9.37
CA ARG A 28 4.69 -8.85 -8.66
C ARG A 28 3.94 -7.60 -8.18
N GLY A 29 4.04 -7.29 -6.88
CA GLY A 29 3.31 -6.19 -6.26
C GLY A 29 1.84 -6.48 -5.95
N ALA A 30 1.33 -7.73 -6.17
CA ALA A 30 -0.04 -8.06 -5.82
C ALA A 30 -0.26 -7.96 -4.31
N GLN A 31 0.70 -8.44 -3.52
CA GLN A 31 0.69 -8.38 -2.06
C GLN A 31 1.46 -7.15 -1.54
N ASP A 32 2.58 -6.83 -2.14
CA ASP A 32 3.47 -5.74 -1.74
C ASP A 32 3.55 -4.70 -2.87
N MET A 33 2.75 -3.58 -2.78
CA MET A 33 1.59 -3.42 -1.84
C MET A 33 0.35 -2.91 -2.60
N LYS A 34 0.08 -3.40 -3.82
CA LYS A 34 -1.09 -2.92 -4.60
C LYS A 34 -2.43 -3.24 -3.92
N GLU A 35 -2.51 -4.36 -3.18
CA GLU A 35 -3.70 -4.71 -2.44
C GLU A 35 -4.04 -3.68 -1.37
N GLU A 36 -3.06 -3.26 -0.58
CA GLU A 36 -3.25 -2.26 0.47
C GLU A 36 -3.59 -0.89 -0.13
N GLY A 37 -2.82 -0.44 -1.12
CA GLY A 37 -3.10 0.82 -1.80
C GLY A 37 -4.49 0.85 -2.45
N LEU A 38 -4.93 -0.28 -3.01
CA LEU A 38 -6.27 -0.39 -3.57
C LEU A 38 -7.35 -0.37 -2.47
N ALA A 39 -7.11 -1.07 -1.36
CA ALA A 39 -8.04 -1.06 -0.22
C ALA A 39 -8.21 0.36 0.35
N GLN A 40 -7.11 1.09 0.54
CA GLN A 40 -7.15 2.49 0.99
C GLN A 40 -7.94 3.38 0.01
N LEU A 41 -7.71 3.23 -1.30
CA LEU A 41 -8.45 3.98 -2.32
C LEU A 41 -9.95 3.64 -2.30
N VAL A 42 -10.31 2.37 -2.13
CA VAL A 42 -11.71 1.95 -2.01
C VAL A 42 -12.37 2.59 -0.79
N VAL A 43 -11.68 2.64 0.35
CA VAL A 43 -12.18 3.32 1.55
C VAL A 43 -12.46 4.80 1.25
N MET A 44 -11.55 5.51 0.57
CA MET A 44 -11.77 6.90 0.15
C MET A 44 -13.03 7.07 -0.71
N VAL A 45 -13.22 6.15 -1.67
CA VAL A 45 -14.42 6.14 -2.53
C VAL A 45 -15.69 5.89 -1.71
N MET A 46 -15.65 4.96 -0.76
CA MET A 46 -16.78 4.66 0.12
C MET A 46 -17.14 5.87 1.01
N LEU A 47 -16.18 6.48 1.67
CA LEU A 47 -16.39 7.68 2.47
C LEU A 47 -17.09 8.77 1.66
N LYS A 48 -16.66 8.96 0.42
CA LYS A 48 -17.27 9.94 -0.49
C LYS A 48 -18.69 9.58 -0.90
N ARG A 49 -18.93 8.32 -1.26
CA ARG A 49 -20.25 7.83 -1.72
C ARG A 49 -21.29 7.87 -0.62
N GLU A 50 -20.92 7.40 0.56
CA GLU A 50 -21.80 7.34 1.72
C GLU A 50 -21.95 8.71 2.41
N LYS A 51 -21.24 9.72 1.93
CA LYS A 51 -21.25 11.08 2.50
C LYS A 51 -20.97 11.09 4.00
N ILE A 52 -20.01 10.26 4.42
CA ILE A 52 -19.60 10.18 5.82
C ILE A 52 -19.04 11.54 6.23
N ALA A 53 -19.62 12.12 7.27
CA ALA A 53 -19.11 13.35 7.85
C ALA A 53 -17.82 13.03 8.63
N LEU A 54 -16.76 13.75 8.30
CA LEU A 54 -15.45 13.59 8.94
C LEU A 54 -15.08 14.89 9.65
N ASP A 55 -14.45 14.79 10.80
CA ASP A 55 -13.97 15.94 11.57
C ASP A 55 -12.66 16.53 11.01
N ARG A 56 -12.04 15.83 10.06
CA ARG A 56 -10.80 16.23 9.40
C ARG A 56 -10.72 15.70 7.98
N ASP A 57 -9.83 16.27 7.20
CA ASP A 57 -9.53 15.77 5.86
C ASP A 57 -8.81 14.42 5.90
N VAL A 58 -9.08 13.60 4.91
CA VAL A 58 -8.33 12.36 4.64
C VAL A 58 -7.58 12.55 3.34
N ILE A 59 -6.27 12.36 3.38
CA ILE A 59 -5.37 12.52 2.25
C ILE A 59 -4.84 11.13 1.87
N PHE A 60 -5.08 10.73 0.62
CA PHE A 60 -4.44 9.56 0.04
C PHE A 60 -3.24 10.01 -0.77
N LEU A 61 -2.05 9.61 -0.34
CA LEU A 61 -0.79 9.94 -0.98
C LEU A 61 -0.15 8.67 -1.55
N ALA A 62 -0.07 8.60 -2.88
CA ALA A 62 0.63 7.51 -3.57
C ALA A 62 1.89 8.08 -4.22
N VAL A 63 3.02 7.63 -3.78
CA VAL A 63 4.34 8.01 -4.29
C VAL A 63 4.92 6.90 -5.16
N SER A 64 6.01 7.20 -5.85
CA SER A 64 6.81 6.27 -6.65
C SER A 64 8.13 5.98 -5.97
N ASP A 65 8.79 4.91 -6.42
CA ASP A 65 10.18 4.60 -6.10
C ASP A 65 10.43 4.28 -4.60
N GLU A 66 9.41 3.74 -3.94
CA GLU A 66 9.51 3.31 -2.53
C GLU A 66 10.51 2.17 -2.40
N GLU A 67 10.42 1.20 -3.29
CA GLU A 67 11.20 -0.04 -3.32
C GLU A 67 12.70 0.13 -3.67
N ALA A 68 13.13 1.35 -3.96
CA ALA A 68 14.52 1.61 -4.34
C ALA A 68 15.12 2.79 -3.58
N ALA A 69 14.89 4.02 -4.01
CA ALA A 69 15.57 5.20 -3.47
C ALA A 69 14.63 6.18 -2.74
N GLY A 70 13.32 5.96 -2.78
CA GLY A 70 12.34 6.83 -2.14
C GLY A 70 12.20 8.22 -2.78
N THR A 71 12.63 8.37 -4.02
CA THR A 71 12.70 9.68 -4.69
C THR A 71 11.35 10.36 -4.82
N GLY A 72 10.26 9.59 -4.93
CA GLY A 72 8.90 10.13 -4.97
C GLY A 72 8.51 10.81 -3.65
N THR A 73 8.84 10.19 -2.53
CA THR A 73 8.62 10.76 -1.19
C THR A 73 9.49 12.00 -0.98
N ASP A 74 10.76 11.92 -1.32
CA ASP A 74 11.69 13.06 -1.21
C ASP A 74 11.21 14.26 -2.03
N TRP A 75 10.79 14.01 -3.27
CA TRP A 75 10.23 15.06 -4.12
C TRP A 75 8.98 15.70 -3.50
N PHE A 76 8.07 14.87 -2.99
CA PHE A 76 6.84 15.35 -2.36
C PHE A 76 7.14 16.21 -1.15
N ILE A 77 8.02 15.77 -0.27
CA ILE A 77 8.40 16.53 0.93
C ILE A 77 9.09 17.84 0.56
N ALA A 78 9.94 17.83 -0.47
CA ALA A 78 10.63 19.05 -0.92
C ALA A 78 9.67 20.08 -1.56
N ASN A 79 8.61 19.64 -2.23
CA ASN A 79 7.79 20.50 -3.08
C ASN A 79 6.34 20.70 -2.61
N GLN A 80 5.79 19.76 -1.81
CA GLN A 80 4.35 19.72 -1.50
C GLN A 80 4.04 19.48 -0.01
N ARG A 81 5.03 19.51 0.88
CA ARG A 81 4.86 19.19 2.32
C ARG A 81 3.76 20.01 3.00
N GLU A 82 3.46 21.21 2.49
CA GLU A 82 2.42 22.08 3.04
C GLU A 82 1.03 21.42 3.02
N LEU A 83 0.80 20.49 2.12
CA LEU A 83 -0.43 19.71 2.08
C LEU A 83 -0.59 18.81 3.33
N LEU A 84 0.50 18.47 3.99
CA LEU A 84 0.52 17.60 5.18
C LEU A 84 0.73 18.38 6.50
N ARG A 85 0.84 19.70 6.47
CA ARG A 85 1.21 20.49 7.67
C ARG A 85 0.27 20.31 8.88
N ASN A 86 -0.98 19.94 8.62
CA ASN A 86 -1.99 19.72 9.66
C ASN A 86 -2.32 18.22 9.85
N ALA A 87 -1.53 17.33 9.27
CA ALA A 87 -1.71 15.89 9.47
C ALA A 87 -1.35 15.52 10.91
N GLU A 88 -2.26 14.86 11.60
CA GLU A 88 -2.06 14.40 12.98
C GLU A 88 -1.76 12.90 13.03
N PHE A 89 -2.21 12.16 12.03
CA PHE A 89 -2.05 10.72 11.94
C PHE A 89 -1.54 10.33 10.57
N LEU A 90 -0.76 9.27 10.53
CA LEU A 90 -0.28 8.63 9.31
C LEU A 90 -0.63 7.14 9.40
N ILE A 91 -1.20 6.61 8.33
CA ILE A 91 -1.31 5.18 8.09
C ILE A 91 -0.39 4.90 6.91
N ASN A 92 0.55 4.01 7.11
CA ASN A 92 1.55 3.66 6.11
C ASN A 92 1.69 2.15 6.02
N GLU A 93 2.33 1.69 4.98
CA GLU A 93 2.76 0.33 4.83
C GLU A 93 3.66 -0.09 5.99
N GLY A 94 3.56 -1.35 6.39
CA GLY A 94 4.42 -1.97 7.40
C GLY A 94 3.67 -2.81 8.40
N GLY A 95 4.44 -3.52 9.20
CA GLY A 95 3.93 -4.45 10.20
C GLY A 95 3.59 -5.83 9.60
N GLU A 96 3.84 -6.85 10.39
CA GLU A 96 3.48 -8.23 10.06
C GLU A 96 2.45 -8.75 11.06
N ASN A 97 1.40 -9.37 10.55
CA ASN A 97 0.46 -10.13 11.36
C ASN A 97 0.83 -11.61 11.30
N LEU A 98 1.57 -12.09 12.29
CA LEU A 98 1.89 -13.50 12.41
C LEU A 98 0.75 -14.24 13.12
N LEU A 99 0.29 -15.32 12.51
CA LEU A 99 -0.62 -16.25 13.16
C LEU A 99 0.18 -17.35 13.85
N GLN A 100 0.23 -17.32 15.18
CA GLN A 100 0.75 -18.42 15.99
C GLN A 100 -0.40 -19.21 16.62
N ASN A 101 -0.51 -20.48 16.30
CA ASN A 101 -1.58 -21.35 16.83
C ASN A 101 -3.00 -20.79 16.60
N GLY A 102 -3.25 -20.19 15.43
CA GLY A 102 -4.55 -19.60 15.07
C GLY A 102 -4.89 -18.29 15.80
N LYS A 103 -3.95 -17.69 16.52
CA LYS A 103 -4.12 -16.38 17.16
C LYS A 103 -3.16 -15.39 16.51
N ALA A 104 -3.66 -14.19 16.25
CA ALA A 104 -2.81 -13.09 15.78
C ALA A 104 -1.78 -12.75 16.87
N ALA A 105 -0.50 -12.87 16.55
CA ALA A 105 0.59 -12.32 17.33
C ALA A 105 1.06 -11.06 16.63
N ALA A 106 0.87 -9.90 17.23
CA ALA A 106 1.43 -8.66 16.73
C ALA A 106 2.95 -8.69 16.94
N ASP A 107 3.72 -8.56 15.89
CA ASP A 107 5.14 -8.26 16.00
C ASP A 107 5.31 -6.75 16.09
N HIS A 108 5.75 -6.27 17.24
CA HIS A 108 6.03 -4.85 17.50
C HIS A 108 7.50 -4.51 17.13
N ARG A 109 7.97 -4.98 15.99
CA ARG A 109 9.25 -4.54 15.45
C ARG A 109 9.03 -3.40 14.46
N GLY A 110 8.97 -2.22 14.97
CA GLY A 110 9.10 -0.95 14.28
C GLY A 110 10.20 -0.15 14.94
#